data_a920b9526cd200ce3a45f7235e733338
#
_entry.id   a920b9526cd200ce3a45f7235e733338
#
_cell.length_a   1.000
_cell.length_b   1.000
_cell.length_c   1.000
_cell.angle_alpha   90.00
_cell.angle_beta   90.00
_cell.angle_gamma   90.00
#
_symmetry.space_group_name_H-M   'P 1'
#
loop_
_entity.id
_entity.type
_entity.pdbx_description
1 polymer ?
#
loop_
_entity_poly.entity_id
_entity_poly.type
_entity_poly.pdbx_seq_one_letter_code
_entity_poly.pdbx_strand_id
1 'polypeptide(L)'
;MTTPACRLCGGPDLHPGLHYQKSPRYIERLLEAEERAADYPVPLTVVVCGDCGHVQLPAELAGDYYEEYLMSHSHAPKMRRFQEGQAQAFVERFQLRGGEVFEAGCGDGQFSRILMSLGCRVTANEPTAKARRACAAQGLAVIG
;
A
#
# COMPACT_ATOMS: atom_id res chain seq x y z
N MET A 1 -11.38 5.46 -25.55
CA MET A 1 -11.58 4.67 -24.33
C MET A 1 -10.86 3.36 -24.55
N THR A 2 -9.80 3.07 -23.82
CA THR A 2 -9.09 1.79 -23.90
C THR A 2 -9.97 0.70 -23.31
N THR A 3 -10.12 -0.42 -24.02
CA THR A 3 -10.84 -1.58 -23.49
C THR A 3 -10.15 -2.04 -22.20
N PRO A 4 -10.89 -2.30 -21.12
CA PRO A 4 -10.27 -2.78 -19.89
C PRO A 4 -9.55 -4.11 -20.16
N ALA A 5 -8.29 -4.20 -19.72
CA ALA A 5 -7.46 -5.38 -19.87
C ALA A 5 -6.91 -5.82 -18.51
N CYS A 6 -6.49 -7.05 -18.41
CA CYS A 6 -5.85 -7.58 -17.21
C CYS A 6 -4.52 -6.85 -16.96
N ARG A 7 -4.37 -6.31 -15.74
CA ARG A 7 -3.15 -5.58 -15.35
C ARG A 7 -1.92 -6.47 -15.23
N LEU A 8 -2.12 -7.78 -15.08
CA LEU A 8 -1.03 -8.73 -14.93
C LEU A 8 -0.56 -9.30 -16.25
N CYS A 9 -1.48 -9.80 -17.11
CA CYS A 9 -1.11 -10.47 -18.37
C CYS A 9 -1.47 -9.67 -19.63
N GLY A 10 -2.21 -8.56 -19.51
CA GLY A 10 -2.68 -7.76 -20.65
C GLY A 10 -3.86 -8.38 -21.40
N GLY A 11 -4.33 -9.56 -21.00
CA GLY A 11 -5.44 -10.26 -21.67
C GLY A 11 -6.78 -9.50 -21.53
N PRO A 12 -7.64 -9.52 -22.58
CA PRO A 12 -8.92 -8.80 -22.58
C PRO A 12 -10.06 -9.59 -21.91
N ASP A 13 -9.84 -10.85 -21.59
CA ASP A 13 -10.87 -11.76 -21.08
C ASP A 13 -11.12 -11.52 -19.59
N LEU A 14 -11.96 -10.53 -19.28
CA LEU A 14 -12.33 -10.15 -17.91
C LEU A 14 -13.78 -10.54 -17.61
N HIS A 15 -13.97 -11.40 -16.61
CA HIS A 15 -15.27 -11.86 -16.16
C HIS A 15 -15.73 -11.16 -14.87
N PRO A 16 -17.02 -10.89 -14.71
CA PRO A 16 -17.55 -10.43 -13.43
C PRO A 16 -17.26 -11.44 -12.31
N GLY A 17 -16.69 -10.96 -11.20
CA GLY A 17 -16.50 -11.72 -9.96
C GLY A 17 -17.52 -11.30 -8.91
N LEU A 18 -17.10 -10.46 -7.96
CA LEU A 18 -17.97 -9.94 -6.91
C LEU A 18 -18.55 -8.58 -7.30
N HIS A 19 -19.81 -8.35 -6.92
CA HIS A 19 -20.45 -7.05 -7.06
C HIS A 19 -21.13 -6.65 -5.76
N TYR A 20 -20.70 -5.54 -5.18
CA TYR A 20 -21.38 -4.89 -4.06
C TYR A 20 -22.04 -3.61 -4.53
N GLN A 21 -23.36 -3.51 -4.35
CA GLN A 21 -24.12 -2.33 -4.77
C GLN A 21 -23.80 -1.09 -3.91
N LYS A 22 -23.45 -1.32 -2.65
CA LYS A 22 -23.22 -0.26 -1.64
C LYS A 22 -21.97 -0.58 -0.86
N SER A 23 -20.82 -0.15 -1.34
CA SER A 23 -19.56 -0.19 -0.60
C SER A 23 -19.27 1.20 -0.02
N PRO A 24 -18.65 1.31 1.15
CA PRO A 24 -18.17 2.60 1.63
C PRO A 24 -17.25 3.26 0.60
N ARG A 25 -17.44 4.55 0.36
CA ARG A 25 -16.56 5.30 -0.53
C ARG A 25 -15.15 5.42 0.04
N TYR A 26 -15.06 5.68 1.34
CA TYR A 26 -13.82 5.78 2.09
C TYR A 26 -13.75 4.66 3.11
N ILE A 27 -12.87 3.68 2.89
CA ILE A 27 -12.80 2.49 3.75
C ILE A 27 -12.00 2.78 5.04
N GLU A 28 -11.04 3.70 4.98
CA GLU A 28 -10.06 3.92 6.06
C GLU A 28 -10.00 5.37 6.53
N ARG A 29 -10.89 6.21 6.04
CA ARG A 29 -11.04 7.59 6.49
C ARG A 29 -12.11 7.67 7.58
N LEU A 30 -11.73 8.18 8.74
CA LEU A 30 -12.69 8.58 9.75
C LEU A 30 -13.23 9.95 9.37
N LEU A 31 -14.54 10.01 9.14
CA LEU A 31 -15.22 11.26 8.76
C LEU A 31 -15.56 12.07 10.01
N GLU A 32 -15.38 13.38 9.93
CA GLU A 32 -15.90 14.32 10.92
C GLU A 32 -17.44 14.40 10.80
N ALA A 33 -18.10 14.93 11.85
CA ALA A 33 -19.55 14.94 11.90
C ALA A 33 -20.17 15.72 10.72
N GLU A 34 -19.54 16.78 10.28
CA GLU A 34 -19.95 17.66 9.18
C GLU A 34 -19.81 16.98 7.80
N GLU A 35 -18.88 16.05 7.67
CA GLU A 35 -18.60 15.31 6.43
C GLU A 35 -19.59 14.17 6.19
N ARG A 36 -20.33 13.74 7.20
CA ARG A 36 -21.26 12.59 7.11
C ARG A 36 -22.32 12.73 6.03
N ALA A 37 -22.79 13.95 5.79
CA ALA A 37 -23.78 14.21 4.74
C ALA A 37 -23.23 14.01 3.32
N ALA A 38 -21.91 14.09 3.15
CA ALA A 38 -21.22 13.89 1.89
C ALA A 38 -20.75 12.43 1.70
N ASP A 39 -20.93 11.59 2.71
CA ASP A 39 -20.63 10.16 2.62
C ASP A 39 -21.77 9.42 1.92
N TYR A 40 -21.49 8.87 0.78
CA TYR A 40 -22.42 8.08 0.01
C TYR A 40 -21.79 6.78 -0.46
N PRO A 41 -22.57 5.69 -0.52
CA PRO A 41 -22.06 4.43 -0.97
C PRO A 41 -21.79 4.44 -2.49
N VAL A 42 -20.74 3.71 -2.87
CA VAL A 42 -20.37 3.50 -4.28
C VAL A 42 -20.43 2.01 -4.64
N PRO A 43 -20.79 1.67 -5.90
CA PRO A 43 -20.73 0.29 -6.32
C PRO A 43 -19.26 -0.17 -6.43
N LEU A 44 -18.98 -1.36 -5.92
CA LEU A 44 -17.69 -2.02 -6.06
C LEU A 44 -17.87 -3.28 -6.90
N THR A 45 -17.21 -3.35 -8.03
CA THR A 45 -17.17 -4.52 -8.90
C THR A 45 -15.75 -5.06 -8.94
N VAL A 46 -15.61 -6.35 -8.75
CA VAL A 46 -14.35 -7.08 -8.90
C VAL A 46 -14.46 -7.96 -10.14
N VAL A 47 -13.42 -8.01 -10.93
CA VAL A 47 -13.34 -8.86 -12.12
C VAL A 47 -12.22 -9.87 -12.01
N VAL A 48 -12.37 -11.00 -12.68
CA VAL A 48 -11.39 -12.07 -12.75
C VAL A 48 -10.95 -12.23 -14.19
N CYS A 49 -9.66 -12.31 -14.43
CA CYS A 49 -9.11 -12.59 -15.75
C CYS A 49 -9.26 -14.08 -16.07
N GLY A 50 -9.89 -14.40 -17.19
CA GLY A 50 -10.04 -15.78 -17.68
C GLY A 50 -8.72 -16.40 -18.11
N ASP A 51 -7.77 -15.58 -18.60
CA ASP A 51 -6.48 -16.08 -19.09
C ASP A 51 -5.50 -16.47 -17.98
N CYS A 52 -5.42 -15.69 -16.89
CA CYS A 52 -4.42 -15.89 -15.85
C CYS A 52 -4.97 -16.00 -14.41
N GLY A 53 -6.27 -15.88 -14.21
CA GLY A 53 -6.92 -15.95 -12.91
C GLY A 53 -6.72 -14.71 -12.02
N HIS A 54 -6.06 -13.65 -12.50
CA HIS A 54 -5.85 -12.44 -11.73
C HIS A 54 -7.16 -11.74 -11.36
N VAL A 55 -7.32 -11.41 -10.09
CA VAL A 55 -8.49 -10.70 -9.54
C VAL A 55 -8.15 -9.23 -9.42
N GLN A 56 -8.97 -8.36 -10.01
CA GLN A 56 -8.71 -6.91 -10.04
C GLN A 56 -9.97 -6.07 -10.00
N LEU A 57 -9.81 -4.80 -9.67
CA LEU A 57 -10.84 -3.78 -9.91
C LEU A 57 -10.72 -3.28 -11.35
N PRO A 58 -11.84 -3.16 -12.10
CA PRO A 58 -11.83 -2.70 -13.49
C PRO A 58 -11.46 -1.22 -13.62
N ALA A 59 -11.81 -0.41 -12.63
CA ALA A 59 -11.52 1.02 -12.61
C ALA A 59 -10.24 1.33 -11.82
N GLU A 60 -9.55 2.40 -12.21
CA GLU A 60 -8.52 2.99 -11.37
C GLU A 60 -9.14 3.58 -10.12
N LEU A 61 -8.44 3.45 -8.99
CA LEU A 61 -8.80 4.16 -7.77
C LEU A 61 -8.71 5.67 -8.04
N ALA A 62 -9.56 6.46 -7.39
CA ALA A 62 -9.52 7.91 -7.49
C ALA A 62 -8.10 8.40 -7.19
N GLY A 63 -7.55 9.26 -8.07
CA GLY A 63 -6.14 9.66 -8.02
C GLY A 63 -5.71 10.38 -6.75
N ASP A 64 -6.65 10.95 -6.02
CA ASP A 64 -6.45 11.65 -4.75
C ASP A 64 -6.55 10.75 -3.50
N TYR A 65 -7.02 9.51 -3.65
CA TYR A 65 -7.21 8.59 -2.52
C TYR A 65 -5.93 8.40 -1.70
N TYR A 66 -4.78 8.26 -2.35
CA TYR A 66 -3.51 8.03 -1.68
C TYR A 66 -2.83 9.30 -1.16
N GLU A 67 -3.25 10.49 -1.59
CA GLU A 67 -2.63 11.74 -1.12
C GLU A 67 -2.92 12.02 0.36
N GLU A 68 -4.09 11.60 0.83
CA GLU A 68 -4.51 11.72 2.23
C GLU A 68 -4.40 10.40 3.02
N TYR A 69 -3.98 9.32 2.36
CA TYR A 69 -3.85 8.01 2.99
C TYR A 69 -2.67 7.98 3.96
N LEU A 70 -2.97 7.95 5.24
CA LEU A 70 -1.99 7.96 6.34
C LEU A 70 -2.20 6.78 7.29
N MET A 71 -2.42 5.58 6.77
CA MET A 71 -2.53 4.40 7.62
C MET A 71 -1.14 3.92 8.03
N SER A 72 -0.61 4.49 9.10
CA SER A 72 0.54 3.92 9.80
C SER A 72 0.11 3.42 11.17
N HIS A 73 0.15 2.11 11.34
CA HIS A 73 -0.03 1.45 12.64
C HIS A 73 1.28 1.35 13.45
N SER A 74 2.36 1.89 12.92
CA SER A 74 3.71 1.79 13.46
C SER A 74 3.87 2.46 14.82
N HIS A 75 2.99 3.39 15.17
CA HIS A 75 3.04 4.14 16.43
C HIS A 75 2.60 3.33 17.66
N ALA A 76 1.83 2.25 17.47
CA ALA A 76 1.40 1.41 18.58
C ALA A 76 2.59 0.58 19.13
N PRO A 77 2.88 0.63 20.46
CA PRO A 77 4.04 -0.09 21.03
C PRO A 77 4.04 -1.59 20.74
N LYS A 78 2.86 -2.20 20.68
CA LYS A 78 2.70 -3.63 20.35
C LYS A 78 3.10 -3.91 18.90
N MET A 79 2.67 -3.06 17.96
CA MET A 79 3.00 -3.20 16.54
C MET A 79 4.51 -2.97 16.31
N ARG A 80 5.08 -1.98 16.99
CA ARG A 80 6.52 -1.71 16.90
C ARG A 80 7.36 -2.92 17.31
N ARG A 81 7.07 -3.52 18.46
CA ARG A 81 7.76 -4.74 18.89
C ARG A 81 7.58 -5.90 17.92
N PHE A 82 6.39 -6.04 17.34
CA PHE A 82 6.15 -7.05 16.31
C PHE A 82 7.01 -6.80 15.07
N GLN A 83 7.07 -5.58 14.57
CA GLN A 83 7.89 -5.21 13.41
C GLN A 83 9.39 -5.37 13.68
N GLU A 84 9.87 -5.05 14.88
CA GLU A 84 11.26 -5.27 15.28
C GLU A 84 11.62 -6.77 15.24
N GLY A 85 10.77 -7.64 15.80
CA GLY A 85 10.97 -9.09 15.75
C GLY A 85 10.87 -9.65 14.32
N GLN A 86 9.95 -9.15 13.52
CA GLN A 86 9.80 -9.54 12.12
C GLN A 86 11.05 -9.16 11.30
N ALA A 87 11.52 -7.94 11.44
CA ALA A 87 12.70 -7.45 10.73
C ALA A 87 13.95 -8.23 11.12
N GLN A 88 14.12 -8.51 12.42
CA GLN A 88 15.26 -9.31 12.90
C GLN A 88 15.25 -10.71 12.30
N ALA A 89 14.11 -11.41 12.37
CA ALA A 89 13.96 -12.75 11.80
C ALA A 89 14.20 -12.75 10.27
N PHE A 90 13.75 -11.71 9.57
CA PHE A 90 13.98 -11.53 8.13
C PHE A 90 15.47 -11.35 7.82
N VAL A 91 16.14 -10.44 8.52
CA VAL A 91 17.57 -10.17 8.32
C VAL A 91 18.44 -11.40 8.63
N GLU A 92 18.11 -12.14 9.70
CA GLU A 92 18.83 -13.36 10.06
C GLU A 92 18.61 -14.48 9.06
N ARG A 93 17.34 -14.73 8.68
CA ARG A 93 16.97 -15.80 7.74
C ARG A 93 17.65 -15.65 6.38
N PHE A 94 17.76 -14.43 5.89
CA PHE A 94 18.31 -14.14 4.56
C PHE A 94 19.73 -13.57 4.60
N GLN A 95 20.36 -13.49 5.79
CA GLN A 95 21.73 -13.01 5.99
C GLN A 95 21.97 -11.61 5.40
N LEU A 96 21.05 -10.68 5.65
CA LEU A 96 20.98 -9.37 4.99
C LEU A 96 21.81 -8.27 5.69
N ARG A 97 22.60 -8.58 6.71
CA ARG A 97 23.50 -7.57 7.32
C ARG A 97 24.51 -7.09 6.29
N GLY A 98 24.56 -5.78 6.06
CA GLY A 98 25.35 -5.16 4.99
C GLY A 98 24.76 -5.36 3.58
N GLY A 99 23.66 -6.09 3.45
CA GLY A 99 22.96 -6.32 2.19
C GLY A 99 22.03 -5.18 1.79
N GLU A 100 21.52 -5.27 0.57
CA GLU A 100 20.55 -4.33 0.02
C GLU A 100 19.13 -4.87 0.15
N VAL A 101 18.21 -4.02 0.58
CA VAL A 101 16.79 -4.34 0.73
C VAL A 101 15.97 -3.27 0.02
N PHE A 102 14.98 -3.70 -0.74
CA PHE A 102 13.98 -2.82 -1.32
C PHE A 102 12.63 -3.02 -0.62
N GLU A 103 12.05 -1.94 -0.09
CA GLU A 103 10.72 -1.94 0.51
C GLU A 103 9.72 -1.26 -0.41
N ALA A 104 8.72 -2.00 -0.86
CA ALA A 104 7.62 -1.46 -1.63
C ALA A 104 6.49 -0.96 -0.70
N GLY A 105 6.16 0.34 -0.78
CA GLY A 105 5.12 0.95 0.03
C GLY A 105 5.56 1.17 1.49
N CYS A 106 6.61 1.94 1.71
CA CYS A 106 7.18 2.11 3.05
C CYS A 106 6.36 2.99 4.00
N GLY A 107 5.35 3.71 3.49
CA GLY A 107 4.53 4.62 4.29
C GLY A 107 5.37 5.66 5.04
N ASP A 108 5.34 5.63 6.37
CA ASP A 108 6.15 6.51 7.23
C ASP A 108 7.62 6.07 7.38
N GLY A 109 8.02 4.98 6.73
CA GLY A 109 9.39 4.45 6.74
C GLY A 109 9.81 3.77 8.05
N GLN A 110 8.89 3.45 8.95
CA GLN A 110 9.24 2.86 10.25
C GLN A 110 9.92 1.50 10.08
N PHE A 111 9.40 0.62 9.22
CA PHE A 111 9.99 -0.70 9.01
C PHE A 111 11.35 -0.62 8.30
N SER A 112 11.48 0.26 7.29
CA SER A 112 12.78 0.59 6.67
C SER A 112 13.82 1.00 7.69
N ARG A 113 13.47 1.88 8.64
CA ARG A 113 14.41 2.32 9.69
C ARG A 113 14.82 1.19 10.63
N ILE A 114 13.92 0.25 10.94
CA ILE A 114 14.26 -0.95 11.70
C ILE A 114 15.29 -1.78 10.93
N LEU A 115 15.06 -2.03 9.64
CA LEU A 115 16.02 -2.75 8.78
C LEU A 115 17.38 -2.06 8.72
N MET A 116 17.40 -0.73 8.58
CA MET A 116 18.65 0.06 8.61
C MET A 116 19.39 -0.08 9.95
N SER A 117 18.66 -0.06 11.08
CA SER A 117 19.25 -0.26 12.41
C SER A 117 19.86 -1.66 12.60
N LEU A 118 19.39 -2.64 11.83
CA LEU A 118 19.94 -4.00 11.77
C LEU A 118 21.10 -4.15 10.78
N GLY A 119 21.53 -3.05 10.16
CA GLY A 119 22.68 -3.00 9.27
C GLY A 119 22.36 -3.24 7.79
N CYS A 120 21.10 -3.17 7.36
CA CYS A 120 20.76 -3.24 5.95
C CYS A 120 20.92 -1.89 5.25
N ARG A 121 21.24 -1.90 3.96
CA ARG A 121 21.09 -0.74 3.08
C ARG A 121 19.69 -0.79 2.46
N VAL A 122 18.83 0.17 2.80
CA VAL A 122 17.43 0.15 2.39
C VAL A 122 17.16 1.24 1.36
N THR A 123 16.52 0.84 0.25
CA THR A 123 15.85 1.74 -0.68
C THR A 123 14.37 1.44 -0.62
N ALA A 124 13.54 2.46 -0.48
CA ALA A 124 12.10 2.29 -0.39
C ALA A 124 11.37 2.97 -1.55
N ASN A 125 10.16 2.50 -1.83
CA ASN A 125 9.20 3.18 -2.71
C ASN A 125 8.00 3.62 -1.89
N GLU A 126 7.52 4.84 -2.16
CA GLU A 126 6.30 5.37 -1.55
C GLU A 126 5.59 6.32 -2.53
N PRO A 127 4.35 6.03 -2.96
CA PRO A 127 3.64 6.86 -3.93
C PRO A 127 3.27 8.25 -3.38
N THR A 128 3.06 8.38 -2.06
CA THR A 128 2.62 9.63 -1.43
C THR A 128 3.76 10.63 -1.29
N ALA A 129 3.70 11.75 -1.99
CA ALA A 129 4.75 12.78 -1.98
C ALA A 129 5.05 13.34 -0.58
N LYS A 130 4.02 13.48 0.27
CA LYS A 130 4.15 13.93 1.67
C LYS A 130 4.97 12.93 2.50
N ALA A 131 4.66 11.63 2.38
CA ALA A 131 5.37 10.58 3.10
C ALA A 131 6.82 10.45 2.60
N ARG A 132 7.06 10.50 1.28
CA ARG A 132 8.44 10.51 0.73
C ARG A 132 9.29 11.62 1.32
N ARG A 133 8.78 12.85 1.36
CA ARG A 133 9.51 13.99 1.95
C ARG A 133 9.85 13.74 3.42
N ALA A 134 8.90 13.20 4.19
CA ALA A 134 9.11 12.88 5.59
C ALA A 134 10.17 11.78 5.77
N CYS A 135 10.15 10.74 4.95
CA CYS A 135 11.14 9.66 4.96
C CYS A 135 12.52 10.15 4.55
N ALA A 136 12.62 10.94 3.48
CA ALA A 136 13.90 11.50 3.03
C ALA A 136 14.53 12.43 4.08
N ALA A 137 13.71 13.25 4.76
CA ALA A 137 14.18 14.10 5.87
C ALA A 137 14.78 13.30 7.05
N GLN A 138 14.46 12.01 7.15
CA GLN A 138 14.97 11.09 8.16
C GLN A 138 16.12 10.19 7.62
N GLY A 139 16.64 10.50 6.45
CA GLY A 139 17.79 9.80 5.85
C GLY A 139 17.46 8.50 5.12
N LEU A 140 16.17 8.20 4.86
CA LEU A 140 15.79 7.04 4.07
C LEU A 140 15.86 7.36 2.57
N ALA A 141 16.55 6.51 1.80
CA ALA A 141 16.53 6.55 0.34
C ALA A 141 15.15 6.09 -0.14
N VAL A 142 14.34 7.03 -0.65
CA VAL A 142 12.96 6.77 -1.06
C VAL A 142 12.67 7.32 -2.44
N ILE A 143 12.04 6.50 -3.26
CA ILE A 143 11.59 6.84 -4.62
C ILE A 143 10.06 6.78 -4.71
N GLY A 144 9.47 7.32 -5.78
CA GLY A 144 8.02 7.31 -5.98
C GLY A 144 7.62 7.20 -7.42
#